data_59a5cec61ece8cfd1b829aefe6e420a2
#
_entry.id   59a5cec61ece8cfd1b829aefe6e420a2
#
_cell.length_a   1.000
_cell.length_b   1.000
_cell.length_c   1.000
_cell.angle_alpha   90.00
_cell.angle_beta   90.00
_cell.angle_gamma   90.00
#
_symmetry.space_group_name_H-M   'P 1'
#
loop_
_entity.id
_entity.type
_entity.pdbx_description
1 polymer ?
#
loop_
_entity_poly.entity_id
_entity_poly.type
_entity_poly.pdbx_seq_one_letter_code
_entity_poly.pdbx_strand_id
1 'polypeptide(L)'
;MDFKSNDDLSDNKRNKNIDDEIGNVIYSAEAWIILIGFVVGIVIDCYYYPCLTYHLINNYGLSISIASLFFTIPILVYIIAVGILNNFKNKLGIYFAYLLGLISTSLGPLFVYPIKPLPKNIFLVLFGLFLIGAGQAPIFVQGFVLLVNIIKKISKKKDEVSLNDISSTLNNITIDIGGFVGPIIGGFLTTKYNFNICCIIMFISSFVYLIIFLFYFYENIKNDVHIIIGKKDEIEIKDDNSNEKEKLIENKIEEI
;
A
#
# COMPACT_ATOMS: atom_id res chain seq x y z
N MET A 1 -17.74 50.52 8.55
CA MET A 1 -18.72 49.46 8.22
C MET A 1 -17.96 48.41 7.44
N ASP A 2 -17.47 47.39 8.15
CA ASP A 2 -16.70 46.33 7.50
C ASP A 2 -17.65 45.36 6.81
N PHE A 3 -17.67 45.42 5.50
CA PHE A 3 -18.32 44.43 4.65
C PHE A 3 -17.45 43.14 4.69
N LYS A 4 -17.61 42.32 5.72
CA LYS A 4 -17.16 40.92 5.62
C LYS A 4 -17.99 40.29 4.51
N SER A 5 -17.33 39.88 3.43
CA SER A 5 -18.02 39.26 2.30
C SER A 5 -18.65 37.94 2.77
N ASN A 6 -19.77 37.56 2.16
CA ASN A 6 -20.44 36.27 2.46
C ASN A 6 -19.50 35.08 2.22
N ASP A 7 -18.47 35.27 1.40
CA ASP A 7 -17.42 34.29 1.10
C ASP A 7 -16.52 34.05 2.33
N ASP A 8 -16.09 35.11 3.06
CA ASP A 8 -15.28 34.99 4.28
C ASP A 8 -16.02 34.25 5.39
N LEU A 9 -17.35 34.41 5.46
CA LEU A 9 -18.20 33.71 6.43
C LEU A 9 -18.41 32.23 6.07
N SER A 10 -18.49 31.92 4.77
CA SER A 10 -18.61 30.55 4.28
C SER A 10 -17.31 29.78 4.48
N ASP A 11 -16.17 30.39 4.20
CA ASP A 11 -14.84 29.79 4.37
C ASP A 11 -14.50 29.55 5.84
N ASN A 12 -14.88 30.49 6.72
CA ASN A 12 -14.64 30.35 8.16
C ASN A 12 -15.50 29.24 8.79
N LYS A 13 -16.74 29.05 8.30
CA LYS A 13 -17.60 27.91 8.67
C LYS A 13 -17.07 26.59 8.12
N ARG A 14 -16.52 26.58 6.91
CA ARG A 14 -15.93 25.40 6.29
C ARG A 14 -14.68 24.95 7.06
N ASN A 15 -13.78 25.90 7.37
CA ASN A 15 -12.56 25.60 8.11
C ASN A 15 -12.84 25.07 9.52
N LYS A 16 -13.76 25.70 10.27
CA LYS A 16 -14.13 25.23 11.61
C LYS A 16 -14.76 23.83 11.61
N ASN A 17 -15.50 23.49 10.55
CA ASN A 17 -16.07 22.17 10.39
C ASN A 17 -15.02 21.10 10.06
N ILE A 18 -13.97 21.46 9.31
CA ILE A 18 -12.84 20.58 8.99
C ILE A 18 -12.03 20.27 10.26
N ASP A 19 -11.79 21.29 11.10
CA ASP A 19 -11.07 21.12 12.37
C ASP A 19 -11.80 20.18 13.34
N ASP A 20 -13.12 20.30 13.46
CA ASP A 20 -13.96 19.43 14.30
C ASP A 20 -13.96 17.97 13.77
N GLU A 21 -13.93 17.78 12.44
CA GLU A 21 -13.88 16.45 11.82
C GLU A 21 -12.50 15.82 11.96
N ILE A 22 -11.42 16.57 11.77
CA ILE A 22 -10.05 16.11 12.02
C ILE A 22 -9.92 15.66 13.49
N GLY A 23 -10.51 16.41 14.43
CA GLY A 23 -10.57 16.02 15.84
C GLY A 23 -11.18 14.62 16.04
N ASN A 24 -12.31 14.33 15.38
CA ASN A 24 -12.97 13.02 15.49
C ASN A 24 -12.12 11.88 14.88
N VAL A 25 -11.40 12.14 13.78
CA VAL A 25 -10.50 11.16 13.14
C VAL A 25 -9.32 10.84 14.05
N ILE A 26 -8.78 11.84 14.77
CA ILE A 26 -7.67 11.67 15.73
C ILE A 26 -8.05 10.71 16.87
N TYR A 27 -9.32 10.63 17.25
CA TYR A 27 -9.78 9.69 18.29
C TYR A 27 -10.10 8.28 17.77
N SER A 28 -10.00 8.04 16.46
CA SER A 28 -10.29 6.73 15.85
C SER A 28 -9.04 5.85 15.77
N ALA A 29 -9.05 4.72 16.46
CA ALA A 29 -7.98 3.73 16.37
C ALA A 29 -7.88 3.12 14.96
N GLU A 30 -9.01 2.91 14.26
CA GLU A 30 -9.05 2.42 12.88
C GLU A 30 -8.27 3.35 11.94
N ALA A 31 -8.48 4.66 12.05
CA ALA A 31 -7.79 5.66 11.25
C ALA A 31 -6.29 5.68 11.54
N TRP A 32 -5.89 5.62 12.81
CA TRP A 32 -4.48 5.59 13.20
C TRP A 32 -3.74 4.38 12.67
N ILE A 33 -4.36 3.20 12.65
CA ILE A 33 -3.73 2.01 12.08
C ILE A 33 -3.43 2.24 10.60
N ILE A 34 -4.35 2.79 9.81
CA ILE A 34 -4.11 3.06 8.40
C ILE A 34 -3.05 4.15 8.19
N LEU A 35 -3.09 5.24 8.97
CA LEU A 35 -2.10 6.32 8.89
C LEU A 35 -0.68 5.83 9.24
N ILE A 36 -0.55 5.01 10.29
CA ILE A 36 0.73 4.36 10.63
C ILE A 36 1.20 3.45 9.50
N GLY A 37 0.27 2.76 8.81
CA GLY A 37 0.59 1.94 7.65
C GLY A 37 1.19 2.71 6.50
N PHE A 38 0.68 3.91 6.21
CA PHE A 38 1.29 4.80 5.23
C PHE A 38 2.70 5.23 5.64
N VAL A 39 2.89 5.62 6.90
CA VAL A 39 4.23 5.98 7.41
C VAL A 39 5.19 4.80 7.27
N VAL A 40 4.79 3.60 7.72
CA VAL A 40 5.62 2.39 7.62
C VAL A 40 5.93 2.06 6.16
N GLY A 41 4.94 2.16 5.26
CA GLY A 41 5.12 1.95 3.83
C GLY A 41 6.19 2.87 3.24
N ILE A 42 6.08 4.18 3.47
CA ILE A 42 7.06 5.17 2.98
C ILE A 42 8.43 5.02 3.65
N VAL A 43 8.50 4.75 4.95
CA VAL A 43 9.77 4.49 5.64
C VAL A 43 10.50 3.32 4.98
N ILE A 44 9.79 2.23 4.62
CA ILE A 44 10.38 1.08 3.93
C ILE A 44 10.80 1.43 2.49
N ASP A 45 10.09 2.33 1.83
CA ASP A 45 10.49 2.79 0.51
C ASP A 45 11.74 3.68 0.54
N CYS A 46 11.91 4.49 1.58
CA CYS A 46 12.94 5.52 1.63
C CYS A 46 14.20 5.14 2.43
N TYR A 47 14.15 4.10 3.29
CA TYR A 47 15.27 3.78 4.19
C TYR A 47 16.57 3.42 3.48
N TYR A 48 16.49 2.81 2.30
CA TYR A 48 17.66 2.35 1.56
C TYR A 48 18.28 3.45 0.69
N TYR A 49 17.61 4.57 0.45
CA TYR A 49 18.09 5.64 -0.43
C TYR A 49 19.53 6.09 -0.11
N PRO A 50 19.90 6.38 1.14
CA PRO A 50 21.25 6.85 1.44
C PRO A 50 22.33 5.77 1.32
N CYS A 51 21.96 4.48 1.34
CA CYS A 51 22.90 3.39 1.58
C CYS A 51 23.01 2.37 0.45
N LEU A 52 21.96 2.23 -0.37
CA LEU A 52 21.88 1.19 -1.41
C LEU A 52 22.98 1.35 -2.46
N THR A 53 23.21 2.58 -2.94
CA THR A 53 24.27 2.84 -3.95
C THR A 53 25.63 2.39 -3.44
N TYR A 54 26.00 2.77 -2.22
CA TYR A 54 27.26 2.36 -1.59
C TYR A 54 27.35 0.83 -1.45
N HIS A 55 26.26 0.19 -1.04
CA HIS A 55 26.17 -1.26 -0.94
C HIS A 55 26.36 -1.97 -2.28
N LEU A 56 25.71 -1.49 -3.35
CA LEU A 56 25.81 -2.06 -4.68
C LEU A 56 27.21 -1.92 -5.28
N ILE A 57 27.87 -0.77 -5.09
CA ILE A 57 29.24 -0.54 -5.56
C ILE A 57 30.21 -1.49 -4.84
N ASN A 58 30.16 -1.54 -3.51
CA ASN A 58 31.16 -2.28 -2.73
C ASN A 58 30.98 -3.79 -2.74
N ASN A 59 29.73 -4.29 -2.82
CA ASN A 59 29.48 -5.74 -2.75
C ASN A 59 29.30 -6.39 -4.11
N TYR A 60 28.93 -5.62 -5.13
CA TYR A 60 28.66 -6.16 -6.49
C TYR A 60 29.54 -5.53 -7.57
N GLY A 61 30.40 -4.57 -7.24
CA GLY A 61 31.32 -3.93 -8.18
C GLY A 61 30.64 -3.11 -9.27
N LEU A 62 29.43 -2.61 -9.02
CA LEU A 62 28.67 -1.82 -10.00
C LEU A 62 29.22 -0.41 -10.11
N SER A 63 29.10 0.19 -11.30
CA SER A 63 29.36 1.63 -11.48
C SER A 63 28.25 2.45 -10.80
N ILE A 64 28.57 3.69 -10.40
CA ILE A 64 27.61 4.61 -9.78
C ILE A 64 26.36 4.77 -10.63
N SER A 65 26.52 4.92 -11.96
CA SER A 65 25.40 5.08 -12.89
C SER A 65 24.46 3.88 -12.89
N ILE A 66 24.99 2.65 -12.89
CA ILE A 66 24.18 1.43 -12.84
C ILE A 66 23.51 1.29 -11.48
N ALA A 67 24.22 1.54 -10.38
CA ALA A 67 23.66 1.49 -9.03
C ALA A 67 22.49 2.48 -8.85
N SER A 68 22.57 3.65 -9.47
CA SER A 68 21.51 4.66 -9.43
C SER A 68 20.24 4.23 -10.17
N LEU A 69 20.34 3.38 -11.21
CA LEU A 69 19.18 2.85 -11.91
C LEU A 69 18.32 1.93 -11.04
N PHE A 70 18.87 1.33 -9.99
CA PHE A 70 18.12 0.47 -9.08
C PHE A 70 16.98 1.21 -8.37
N PHE A 71 17.11 2.52 -8.15
CA PHE A 71 16.04 3.33 -7.55
C PHE A 71 14.82 3.52 -8.46
N THR A 72 14.97 3.32 -9.76
CA THR A 72 13.84 3.41 -10.69
C THR A 72 12.95 2.17 -10.64
N ILE A 73 13.47 1.04 -10.17
CA ILE A 73 12.75 -0.25 -10.18
C ILE A 73 11.48 -0.21 -9.33
N PRO A 74 11.52 0.17 -8.03
CA PRO A 74 10.31 0.23 -7.23
C PRO A 74 9.26 1.18 -7.81
N ILE A 75 9.71 2.31 -8.38
CA ILE A 75 8.81 3.31 -8.98
C ILE A 75 8.09 2.73 -10.21
N LEU A 76 8.83 2.09 -11.12
CA LEU A 76 8.24 1.48 -12.32
C LEU A 76 7.27 0.35 -11.95
N VAL A 77 7.67 -0.50 -11.00
CA VAL A 77 6.82 -1.59 -10.51
C VAL A 77 5.56 -1.04 -9.83
N TYR A 78 5.68 0.02 -9.04
CA TYR A 78 4.53 0.71 -8.44
C TYR A 78 3.53 1.17 -9.51
N ILE A 79 3.99 1.85 -10.56
CA ILE A 79 3.12 2.34 -11.65
C ILE A 79 2.37 1.17 -12.32
N ILE A 80 3.09 0.08 -12.64
CA ILE A 80 2.50 -1.11 -13.24
C ILE A 80 1.49 -1.76 -12.27
N ALA A 81 1.83 -1.88 -11.00
CA ALA A 81 0.97 -2.47 -9.98
C ALA A 81 -0.30 -1.66 -9.75
N VAL A 82 -0.25 -0.32 -9.79
CA VAL A 82 -1.45 0.55 -9.74
C VAL A 82 -2.37 0.28 -10.94
N GLY A 83 -1.80 0.15 -12.15
CA GLY A 83 -2.56 -0.20 -13.35
C GLY A 83 -3.27 -1.56 -13.22
N ILE A 84 -2.56 -2.56 -12.70
CA ILE A 84 -3.12 -3.90 -12.45
C ILE A 84 -4.24 -3.83 -11.39
N LEU A 85 -4.01 -3.15 -10.27
CA LEU A 85 -5.01 -3.02 -9.21
C LEU A 85 -6.31 -2.38 -9.68
N ASN A 86 -6.25 -1.39 -10.56
CA ASN A 86 -7.44 -0.77 -11.13
C ASN A 86 -8.29 -1.75 -11.93
N ASN A 87 -7.67 -2.69 -12.67
CA ASN A 87 -8.37 -3.72 -13.42
C ASN A 87 -9.02 -4.77 -12.49
N PHE A 88 -8.45 -5.01 -11.31
CA PHE A 88 -8.95 -5.97 -10.33
C PHE A 88 -9.77 -5.35 -9.19
N LYS A 89 -10.06 -4.04 -9.26
CA LYS A 89 -10.75 -3.26 -8.20
C LYS A 89 -12.06 -3.91 -7.72
N ASN A 90 -12.80 -4.57 -8.62
CA ASN A 90 -14.08 -5.19 -8.29
C ASN A 90 -13.97 -6.68 -7.87
N LYS A 91 -12.78 -7.26 -7.99
CA LYS A 91 -12.56 -8.70 -7.73
C LYS A 91 -11.82 -8.96 -6.42
N LEU A 92 -10.92 -8.05 -6.03
CA LEU A 92 -10.17 -8.14 -4.79
C LEU A 92 -10.84 -7.28 -3.72
N GLY A 93 -11.07 -7.83 -2.54
CA GLY A 93 -11.50 -7.05 -1.38
C GLY A 93 -10.46 -6.02 -0.97
N ILE A 94 -10.90 -4.89 -0.44
CA ILE A 94 -10.02 -3.74 -0.15
C ILE A 94 -9.03 -4.10 0.97
N TYR A 95 -9.49 -4.74 2.05
CA TYR A 95 -8.64 -5.17 3.17
C TYR A 95 -7.68 -6.29 2.76
N PHE A 96 -8.14 -7.22 1.94
CA PHE A 96 -7.30 -8.32 1.45
C PHE A 96 -6.20 -7.81 0.51
N ALA A 97 -6.52 -6.89 -0.40
CA ALA A 97 -5.53 -6.29 -1.29
C ALA A 97 -4.49 -5.47 -0.50
N TYR A 98 -4.91 -4.69 0.50
CA TYR A 98 -4.02 -3.98 1.40
C TYR A 98 -3.09 -4.92 2.16
N LEU A 99 -3.61 -6.05 2.67
CA LEU A 99 -2.83 -7.09 3.33
C LEU A 99 -1.75 -7.67 2.41
N LEU A 100 -2.09 -7.98 1.15
CA LEU A 100 -1.10 -8.47 0.17
C LEU A 100 0.01 -7.44 -0.06
N GLY A 101 -0.35 -6.15 -0.09
CA GLY A 101 0.62 -5.06 -0.16
C GLY A 101 1.57 -5.06 1.04
N LEU A 102 1.05 -5.20 2.25
CA LEU A 102 1.86 -5.26 3.48
C LEU A 102 2.80 -6.47 3.49
N ILE A 103 2.33 -7.65 3.07
CA ILE A 103 3.16 -8.86 2.99
C ILE A 103 4.31 -8.64 2.00
N SER A 104 4.00 -8.13 0.79
CA SER A 104 5.00 -7.87 -0.24
C SER A 104 6.06 -6.87 0.23
N THR A 105 5.62 -5.72 0.77
CA THR A 105 6.51 -4.68 1.27
C THR A 105 7.35 -5.14 2.46
N SER A 106 6.79 -5.96 3.36
CA SER A 106 7.53 -6.49 4.51
C SER A 106 8.64 -7.45 4.09
N LEU A 107 8.40 -8.28 3.09
CA LEU A 107 9.41 -9.24 2.60
C LEU A 107 10.53 -8.56 1.81
N GLY A 108 10.27 -7.41 1.18
CA GLY A 108 11.23 -6.70 0.34
C GLY A 108 12.61 -6.50 0.99
N PRO A 109 12.72 -5.93 2.19
CA PRO A 109 14.00 -5.69 2.87
C PRO A 109 14.87 -6.93 3.06
N LEU A 110 14.26 -8.12 3.24
CA LEU A 110 15.00 -9.39 3.39
C LEU A 110 15.76 -9.78 2.11
N PHE A 111 15.23 -9.40 0.94
CA PHE A 111 15.84 -9.69 -0.35
C PHE A 111 16.75 -8.56 -0.83
N VAL A 112 16.51 -7.31 -0.42
CA VAL A 112 17.41 -6.18 -0.70
C VAL A 112 18.78 -6.41 -0.08
N TYR A 113 18.86 -7.02 1.10
CA TYR A 113 20.09 -7.58 1.63
C TYR A 113 19.87 -9.06 1.96
N PRO A 114 20.28 -9.99 1.08
CA PRO A 114 20.08 -11.42 1.29
C PRO A 114 20.73 -11.89 2.60
N ILE A 115 19.88 -12.36 3.53
CA ILE A 115 20.34 -12.91 4.81
C ILE A 115 20.77 -14.36 4.59
N LYS A 116 21.86 -14.79 5.24
CA LYS A 116 22.25 -16.22 5.22
C LYS A 116 21.06 -17.11 5.63
N PRO A 117 20.73 -18.19 4.89
CA PRO A 117 21.55 -18.91 3.91
C PRO A 117 21.42 -18.48 2.44
N LEU A 118 20.72 -17.37 2.13
CA LEU A 118 20.53 -16.91 0.76
C LEU A 118 21.86 -16.46 0.11
N PRO A 119 22.10 -16.81 -1.16
CA PRO A 119 23.32 -16.39 -1.86
C PRO A 119 23.28 -14.87 -2.08
N LYS A 120 24.45 -14.22 -2.00
CA LYS A 120 24.59 -12.80 -2.35
C LYS A 120 24.50 -12.66 -3.89
N ASN A 121 23.29 -12.52 -4.39
CA ASN A 121 23.03 -12.38 -5.82
C ASN A 121 22.29 -11.06 -6.07
N ILE A 122 22.72 -10.34 -7.10
CA ILE A 122 22.10 -9.08 -7.51
C ILE A 122 20.62 -9.23 -7.91
N PHE A 123 20.26 -10.40 -8.46
CA PHE A 123 18.86 -10.70 -8.79
C PHE A 123 17.95 -10.76 -7.55
N LEU A 124 18.47 -11.13 -6.37
CA LEU A 124 17.71 -11.08 -5.13
C LEU A 124 17.48 -9.63 -4.71
N VAL A 125 18.47 -8.75 -4.87
CA VAL A 125 18.29 -7.32 -4.61
C VAL A 125 17.21 -6.72 -5.52
N LEU A 126 17.26 -7.04 -6.82
CA LEU A 126 16.23 -6.63 -7.79
C LEU A 126 14.85 -7.14 -7.38
N PHE A 127 14.76 -8.40 -6.97
CA PHE A 127 13.50 -9.00 -6.49
C PHE A 127 13.00 -8.33 -5.21
N GLY A 128 13.87 -7.96 -4.27
CA GLY A 128 13.51 -7.21 -3.07
C GLY A 128 12.93 -5.83 -3.42
N LEU A 129 13.56 -5.10 -4.32
CA LEU A 129 13.08 -3.81 -4.81
C LEU A 129 11.75 -3.93 -5.57
N PHE A 130 11.60 -5.02 -6.36
CA PHE A 130 10.33 -5.35 -7.01
C PHE A 130 9.22 -5.59 -5.98
N LEU A 131 9.47 -6.35 -4.92
CA LEU A 131 8.49 -6.59 -3.86
C LEU A 131 8.09 -5.31 -3.13
N ILE A 132 9.03 -4.41 -2.85
CA ILE A 132 8.75 -3.11 -2.25
C ILE A 132 7.81 -2.32 -3.16
N GLY A 133 8.17 -2.13 -4.43
CA GLY A 133 7.35 -1.37 -5.38
C GLY A 133 5.96 -1.97 -5.61
N ALA A 134 5.86 -3.30 -5.75
CA ALA A 134 4.59 -4.00 -5.92
C ALA A 134 3.67 -3.86 -4.69
N GLY A 135 4.26 -3.89 -3.50
CA GLY A 135 3.52 -3.76 -2.23
C GLY A 135 3.07 -2.34 -1.94
N GLN A 136 3.79 -1.32 -2.42
CA GLN A 136 3.41 0.08 -2.25
C GLN A 136 2.07 0.43 -2.91
N ALA A 137 1.79 -0.15 -4.09
CA ALA A 137 0.57 0.17 -4.82
C ALA A 137 -0.72 -0.18 -4.02
N PRO A 138 -0.91 -1.39 -3.47
CA PRO A 138 -2.07 -1.66 -2.63
C PRO A 138 -2.06 -0.86 -1.33
N ILE A 139 -0.90 -0.60 -0.71
CA ILE A 139 -0.83 0.20 0.52
C ILE A 139 -1.38 1.61 0.28
N PHE A 140 -0.94 2.31 -0.77
CA PHE A 140 -1.39 3.67 -1.01
C PHE A 140 -2.77 3.74 -1.65
N VAL A 141 -3.07 2.92 -2.66
CA VAL A 141 -4.36 2.99 -3.36
C VAL A 141 -5.50 2.46 -2.49
N GLN A 142 -5.36 1.25 -1.94
CA GLN A 142 -6.42 0.67 -1.12
C GLN A 142 -6.45 1.27 0.28
N GLY A 143 -5.28 1.61 0.84
CA GLY A 143 -5.19 2.31 2.11
C GLY A 143 -5.90 3.67 2.09
N PHE A 144 -5.78 4.44 0.98
CA PHE A 144 -6.53 5.68 0.81
C PHE A 144 -8.04 5.44 0.80
N VAL A 145 -8.51 4.42 0.07
CA VAL A 145 -9.94 4.05 0.05
C VAL A 145 -10.41 3.61 1.45
N LEU A 146 -9.59 2.85 2.19
CA LEU A 146 -9.89 2.47 3.57
C LEU A 146 -10.00 3.69 4.48
N LEU A 147 -9.07 4.63 4.37
CA LEU A 147 -9.07 5.86 5.15
C LEU A 147 -10.34 6.69 4.87
N VAL A 148 -10.71 6.89 3.59
CA VAL A 148 -11.95 7.58 3.21
C VAL A 148 -13.17 6.89 3.81
N ASN A 149 -13.25 5.55 3.74
CA ASN A 149 -14.38 4.80 4.27
C ASN A 149 -14.48 4.91 5.80
N ILE A 150 -13.34 4.90 6.51
CA ILE A 150 -13.29 5.08 7.96
C ILE A 150 -13.75 6.49 8.33
N ILE A 151 -13.24 7.52 7.64
CA ILE A 151 -13.63 8.90 7.89
C ILE A 151 -15.13 9.10 7.61
N LYS A 152 -15.64 8.53 6.52
CA LYS A 152 -17.07 8.55 6.18
C LYS A 152 -17.95 7.90 7.26
N LYS A 153 -17.46 6.85 7.92
CA LYS A 153 -18.17 6.17 9.03
C LYS A 153 -18.20 7.03 10.30
N ILE A 154 -17.15 7.81 10.54
CA ILE A 154 -16.98 8.63 11.74
C ILE A 154 -17.65 10.01 11.58
N SER A 155 -17.55 10.59 10.37
CA SER A 155 -18.08 11.91 10.06
C SER A 155 -19.61 11.90 10.03
N LYS A 156 -20.22 12.90 10.67
CA LYS A 156 -21.66 13.13 10.61
C LYS A 156 -22.10 13.78 9.29
N LYS A 157 -21.17 14.29 8.50
CA LYS A 157 -21.43 14.93 7.21
C LYS A 157 -21.30 13.93 6.08
N LYS A 158 -22.14 14.10 5.06
CA LYS A 158 -22.16 13.29 3.85
C LYS A 158 -21.49 14.00 2.65
N ASP A 159 -20.77 15.09 2.87
CA ASP A 159 -20.10 15.83 1.79
C ASP A 159 -18.83 15.07 1.36
N GLU A 160 -18.92 14.39 0.22
CA GLU A 160 -17.82 13.56 -0.32
C GLU A 160 -16.55 14.37 -0.63
N VAL A 161 -16.70 15.64 -1.00
CA VAL A 161 -15.56 16.52 -1.30
C VAL A 161 -14.76 16.80 -0.02
N SER A 162 -15.44 17.18 1.06
CA SER A 162 -14.80 17.43 2.36
C SER A 162 -14.11 16.18 2.92
N LEU A 163 -14.72 14.99 2.77
CA LEU A 163 -14.13 13.72 3.21
C LEU A 163 -12.84 13.38 2.44
N ASN A 164 -12.84 13.59 1.13
CA ASN A 164 -11.66 13.38 0.31
C ASN A 164 -10.55 14.38 0.63
N ASP A 165 -10.89 15.64 0.89
CA ASP A 165 -9.93 16.69 1.27
C ASP A 165 -9.22 16.34 2.58
N ILE A 166 -9.96 15.91 3.61
CA ILE A 166 -9.41 15.48 4.89
C ILE A 166 -8.52 14.24 4.71
N SER A 167 -9.00 13.24 3.95
CA SER A 167 -8.26 12.01 3.72
C SER A 167 -6.96 12.26 2.97
N SER A 168 -6.96 13.11 1.94
CA SER A 168 -5.77 13.45 1.17
C SER A 168 -4.78 14.27 1.99
N THR A 169 -5.25 15.18 2.82
CA THR A 169 -4.40 15.96 3.73
C THR A 169 -3.69 15.05 4.73
N LEU A 170 -4.41 14.15 5.39
CA LEU A 170 -3.83 13.19 6.34
C LEU A 170 -2.86 12.23 5.64
N ASN A 171 -3.20 11.75 4.46
CA ASN A 171 -2.31 10.90 3.67
C ASN A 171 -1.01 11.63 3.31
N ASN A 172 -1.07 12.88 2.84
CA ASN A 172 0.12 13.66 2.50
C ASN A 172 1.02 13.90 3.72
N ILE A 173 0.44 14.25 4.87
CA ILE A 173 1.19 14.42 6.12
C ILE A 173 1.95 13.12 6.48
N THR A 174 1.31 11.96 6.34
CA THR A 174 1.97 10.68 6.65
C THR A 174 3.05 10.31 5.65
N ILE A 175 2.88 10.64 4.36
CA ILE A 175 3.91 10.50 3.33
C ILE A 175 5.12 11.37 3.66
N ASP A 176 4.91 12.63 4.01
CA ASP A 176 5.98 13.57 4.34
C ASP A 176 6.75 13.13 5.59
N ILE A 177 6.05 12.69 6.65
CA ILE A 177 6.68 12.12 7.85
C ILE A 177 7.52 10.90 7.50
N GLY A 178 6.98 9.95 6.75
CA GLY A 178 7.69 8.72 6.36
C GLY A 178 8.89 9.02 5.47
N GLY A 179 8.74 9.94 4.50
CA GLY A 179 9.79 10.38 3.59
C GLY A 179 10.94 11.10 4.30
N PHE A 180 10.66 11.81 5.39
CA PHE A 180 11.68 12.42 6.23
C PHE A 180 12.36 11.40 7.16
N VAL A 181 11.58 10.59 7.85
CA VAL A 181 12.07 9.64 8.86
C VAL A 181 12.83 8.47 8.22
N GLY A 182 12.39 7.97 7.07
CA GLY A 182 12.97 6.80 6.41
C GLY A 182 14.47 6.94 6.12
N PRO A 183 14.94 7.97 5.38
CA PRO A 183 16.35 8.17 5.10
C PRO A 183 17.20 8.41 6.35
N ILE A 184 16.65 9.10 7.36
CA ILE A 184 17.36 9.35 8.63
C ILE A 184 17.61 8.04 9.35
N ILE A 185 16.59 7.21 9.53
CA ILE A 185 16.72 5.90 10.17
C ILE A 185 17.65 5.00 9.35
N GLY A 186 17.47 4.95 8.02
CA GLY A 186 18.32 4.16 7.13
C GLY A 186 19.79 4.54 7.21
N GLY A 187 20.09 5.84 7.11
CA GLY A 187 21.46 6.36 7.23
C GLY A 187 22.07 6.09 8.61
N PHE A 188 21.34 6.36 9.69
CA PHE A 188 21.81 6.15 11.06
C PHE A 188 22.07 4.66 11.36
N LEU A 189 21.15 3.79 11.01
CA LEU A 189 21.30 2.35 11.26
C LEU A 189 22.45 1.75 10.44
N THR A 190 22.61 2.20 9.19
CA THR A 190 23.67 1.68 8.33
C THR A 190 25.04 2.13 8.80
N THR A 191 25.21 3.39 9.23
CA THR A 191 26.48 3.88 9.77
C THR A 191 26.85 3.25 11.11
N LYS A 192 25.86 2.97 11.96
CA LYS A 192 26.10 2.40 13.30
C LYS A 192 26.25 0.88 13.31
N TYR A 193 25.46 0.17 12.48
CA TYR A 193 25.33 -1.30 12.57
C TYR A 193 25.61 -2.05 11.27
N ASN A 194 25.70 -1.43 10.13
CA ASN A 194 25.75 -1.97 8.78
C ASN A 194 24.35 -2.09 8.10
N PHE A 195 24.36 -2.08 6.77
CA PHE A 195 23.16 -2.13 5.94
C PHE A 195 22.34 -3.41 6.15
N ASN A 196 22.97 -4.56 6.44
CA ASN A 196 22.29 -5.80 6.78
C ASN A 196 21.33 -5.65 7.96
N ILE A 197 21.83 -5.10 9.08
CA ILE A 197 21.05 -4.93 10.31
C ILE A 197 19.91 -3.93 10.05
N CYS A 198 20.17 -2.89 9.25
CA CYS A 198 19.12 -1.97 8.83
C CYS A 198 17.97 -2.69 8.11
N CYS A 199 18.25 -3.53 7.13
CA CYS A 199 17.24 -4.30 6.41
C CYS A 199 16.45 -5.26 7.33
N ILE A 200 17.14 -5.91 8.29
CA ILE A 200 16.48 -6.77 9.28
C ILE A 200 15.54 -5.98 10.19
N ILE A 201 15.97 -4.81 10.68
CA ILE A 201 15.12 -3.94 11.50
C ILE A 201 13.90 -3.48 10.72
N MET A 202 14.06 -3.11 9.44
CA MET A 202 12.94 -2.72 8.59
C MET A 202 11.96 -3.87 8.33
N PHE A 203 12.47 -5.08 8.11
CA PHE A 203 11.63 -6.27 8.03
C PHE A 203 10.84 -6.49 9.32
N ILE A 204 11.50 -6.48 10.48
CA ILE A 204 10.85 -6.74 11.77
C ILE A 204 9.78 -5.65 12.03
N SER A 205 10.09 -4.38 11.81
CA SER A 205 9.13 -3.29 12.06
C SER A 205 7.89 -3.39 11.18
N SER A 206 8.06 -3.69 9.89
CA SER A 206 6.94 -3.88 8.97
C SER A 206 6.15 -5.15 9.26
N PHE A 207 6.82 -6.22 9.68
CA PHE A 207 6.17 -7.47 10.05
C PHE A 207 5.35 -7.33 11.33
N VAL A 208 5.84 -6.60 12.33
CA VAL A 208 5.08 -6.27 13.54
C VAL A 208 3.83 -5.45 13.17
N TYR A 209 3.97 -4.47 12.29
CA TYR A 209 2.81 -3.71 11.82
C TYR A 209 1.80 -4.60 11.07
N LEU A 210 2.27 -5.51 10.22
CA LEU A 210 1.42 -6.48 9.52
C LEU A 210 0.61 -7.33 10.50
N ILE A 211 1.23 -7.81 11.60
CA ILE A 211 0.53 -8.57 12.65
C ILE A 211 -0.55 -7.70 13.32
N ILE A 212 -0.25 -6.44 13.65
CA ILE A 212 -1.22 -5.51 14.25
C ILE A 212 -2.40 -5.30 13.30
N PHE A 213 -2.14 -5.08 12.01
CA PHE A 213 -3.17 -4.91 11.00
C PHE A 213 -4.05 -6.16 10.87
N LEU A 214 -3.43 -7.36 10.79
CA LEU A 214 -4.13 -8.63 10.74
C LEU A 214 -5.05 -8.84 11.95
N PHE A 215 -4.54 -8.58 13.15
CA PHE A 215 -5.30 -8.77 14.38
C PHE A 215 -6.52 -7.84 14.43
N TYR A 216 -6.33 -6.57 14.04
CA TYR A 216 -7.38 -5.57 14.14
C TYR A 216 -8.47 -5.72 13.07
N PHE A 217 -8.09 -6.03 11.82
CA PHE A 217 -9.00 -6.13 10.69
C PHE A 217 -9.32 -7.57 10.26
N TYR A 218 -9.08 -8.57 11.13
CA TYR A 218 -9.27 -9.98 10.83
C TYR A 218 -10.66 -10.30 10.24
N GLU A 219 -11.73 -9.82 10.87
CA GLU A 219 -13.10 -10.05 10.42
C GLU A 219 -13.38 -9.43 9.05
N ASN A 220 -12.84 -8.24 8.79
CA ASN A 220 -13.01 -7.55 7.51
C ASN A 220 -12.28 -8.29 6.39
N ILE A 221 -11.07 -8.77 6.66
CA ILE A 221 -10.28 -9.57 5.71
C ILE A 221 -10.99 -10.90 5.42
N LYS A 222 -11.52 -11.57 6.44
CA LYS A 222 -12.27 -12.81 6.28
C LYS A 222 -13.50 -12.61 5.41
N ASN A 223 -14.24 -11.53 5.59
CA ASN A 223 -15.40 -11.19 4.78
C ASN A 223 -15.01 -10.93 3.31
N ASP A 224 -13.89 -10.20 3.08
CA ASP A 224 -13.36 -9.99 1.73
C ASP A 224 -13.03 -11.32 1.05
N VAL A 225 -12.36 -12.23 1.75
CA VAL A 225 -12.01 -13.56 1.22
C VAL A 225 -13.26 -14.38 0.88
N HIS A 226 -14.29 -14.36 1.73
CA HIS A 226 -15.57 -15.04 1.44
C HIS A 226 -16.26 -14.50 0.18
N ILE A 227 -16.23 -13.19 -0.01
CA ILE A 227 -16.81 -12.55 -1.22
C ILE A 227 -16.02 -12.98 -2.48
N ILE A 228 -14.69 -13.08 -2.38
CA ILE A 228 -13.83 -13.52 -3.49
C ILE A 228 -14.15 -14.97 -3.88
N ILE A 229 -14.27 -15.86 -2.89
CA ILE A 229 -14.58 -17.29 -3.11
C ILE A 229 -15.99 -17.44 -3.71
N GLY A 230 -17.02 -16.80 -3.13
CA GLY A 230 -18.38 -16.88 -3.64
C GLY A 230 -18.54 -16.36 -5.07
N LYS A 231 -17.82 -15.30 -5.45
CA LYS A 231 -17.79 -14.82 -6.84
C LYS A 231 -17.09 -15.78 -7.79
N LYS A 232 -16.10 -16.52 -7.32
CA LYS A 232 -15.42 -17.54 -8.13
C LYS A 232 -16.36 -18.71 -8.44
N ASP A 233 -17.10 -19.18 -7.45
CA ASP A 233 -18.08 -20.25 -7.61
C ASP A 233 -19.22 -19.85 -8.59
N GLU A 234 -19.68 -18.60 -8.54
CA GLU A 234 -20.67 -18.08 -9.51
C GLU A 234 -20.14 -18.03 -10.96
N ILE A 235 -18.84 -17.74 -11.15
CA ILE A 235 -18.22 -17.70 -12.47
C ILE A 235 -18.07 -19.13 -13.01
N GLU A 236 -17.59 -20.07 -12.20
CA GLU A 236 -17.45 -21.48 -12.59
C GLU A 236 -18.79 -22.11 -12.99
N ILE A 237 -19.88 -21.83 -12.23
CA ILE A 237 -21.24 -22.31 -12.57
C ILE A 237 -21.74 -21.70 -13.89
N LYS A 238 -21.41 -20.44 -14.19
CA LYS A 238 -21.80 -19.81 -15.46
C LYS A 238 -21.04 -20.39 -16.66
N ASP A 239 -19.75 -20.67 -16.49
CA ASP A 239 -18.93 -21.27 -17.54
C ASP A 239 -19.37 -22.71 -17.82
N ASP A 240 -19.70 -23.51 -16.79
CA ASP A 240 -20.23 -24.86 -16.96
C ASP A 240 -21.57 -24.85 -17.69
N ASN A 241 -22.47 -23.95 -17.32
CA ASN A 241 -23.79 -23.81 -18.00
C ASN A 241 -23.67 -23.32 -19.46
N SER A 242 -22.65 -22.51 -19.79
CA SER A 242 -22.38 -22.07 -21.15
C SER A 242 -21.81 -23.19 -22.00
N ASN A 243 -20.87 -23.99 -21.46
CA ASN A 243 -20.31 -25.16 -22.13
C ASN A 243 -21.32 -26.26 -22.35
N GLU A 244 -22.27 -26.46 -21.43
CA GLU A 244 -23.36 -27.44 -21.58
C GLU A 244 -24.36 -27.01 -22.67
N LYS A 245 -24.65 -25.70 -22.78
CA LYS A 245 -25.46 -25.15 -23.87
C LYS A 245 -24.79 -25.28 -25.25
N GLU A 246 -23.51 -25.04 -25.35
CA GLU A 246 -22.75 -25.21 -26.59
C GLU A 246 -22.77 -26.68 -27.04
N LYS A 247 -22.54 -27.64 -26.15
CA LYS A 247 -22.62 -29.08 -26.45
C LYS A 247 -24.00 -29.51 -26.91
N LEU A 248 -25.09 -28.96 -26.31
CA LEU A 248 -26.45 -29.22 -26.70
C LEU A 248 -26.79 -28.68 -28.10
N ILE A 249 -26.19 -27.57 -28.50
CA ILE A 249 -26.32 -26.99 -29.84
C ILE A 249 -25.53 -27.81 -30.87
N GLU A 250 -24.29 -28.21 -30.58
CA GLU A 250 -23.50 -29.08 -31.45
C GLU A 250 -24.19 -30.41 -31.72
N ASN A 251 -24.68 -31.09 -30.69
CA ASN A 251 -25.43 -32.34 -30.84
C ASN A 251 -26.68 -32.20 -31.69
N LYS A 252 -27.38 -31.05 -31.60
CA LYS A 252 -28.56 -30.78 -32.45
C LYS A 252 -28.22 -30.49 -33.91
N ILE A 253 -27.03 -30.00 -34.18
CA ILE A 253 -26.56 -29.75 -35.56
C ILE A 253 -26.11 -31.06 -36.23
N GLU A 254 -25.58 -32.02 -35.45
CA GLU A 254 -25.18 -33.35 -35.98
C GLU A 254 -26.39 -34.27 -36.27
N GLU A 255 -27.58 -33.98 -35.69
CA GLU A 255 -28.82 -34.75 -35.93
C GLU A 255 -29.63 -34.24 -37.13
N ILE A 256 -29.19 -33.18 -37.84
CA ILE A 256 -29.82 -32.62 -39.04
C ILE A 256 -29.00 -32.96 -40.31
#